data_f8cf2f69ab27d6b3095c680cc85b03b7
#
_entry.id   f8cf2f69ab27d6b3095c680cc85b03b7
#
_cell.length_a   1.000
_cell.length_b   1.000
_cell.length_c   1.000
_cell.angle_alpha   90.00
_cell.angle_beta   90.00
_cell.angle_gamma   90.00
#
_symmetry.space_group_name_H-M   'P 1'
#
loop_
_entity.id
_entity.type
_entity.pdbx_description
1 polymer ?
#
loop_
_entity_poly.entity_id
_entity_poly.type
_entity_poly.pdbx_seq_one_letter_code
_entity_poly.pdbx_strand_id
1 'polypeptide(L)'
;MALAVFLSSIFPARAADDIPPPFGFHWNDSMTKIEQVLVGAKAKIVTREKKDKRDVWTVEGLVQPGLRRTLFMFRDGFLVEVELQYEYPDWTIERYNDRMGEIRRYFDQKFGTGKLVSRSRDTDSDVIQTLVGYQWIVGGTMLELFYFSAQRDQLVFRSITVTYKAI
;
A
#
# COMPACT_ATOMS: atom_id res chain seq x y z
N MET A 1 47.69 22.01 -34.27
CA MET A 1 46.53 22.28 -33.39
C MET A 1 45.51 21.17 -33.60
N ALA A 2 45.40 20.25 -32.64
CA ALA A 2 44.46 19.14 -32.70
C ALA A 2 43.24 19.52 -31.85
N LEU A 3 42.06 19.55 -32.48
CA LEU A 3 40.81 19.87 -31.85
C LEU A 3 40.23 18.56 -31.23
N ALA A 4 40.26 18.43 -29.92
CA ALA A 4 39.65 17.30 -29.19
C ALA A 4 38.14 17.53 -29.10
N VAL A 5 37.36 16.73 -29.82
CA VAL A 5 35.91 16.69 -29.70
C VAL A 5 35.54 15.82 -28.51
N PHE A 6 35.06 16.41 -27.39
CA PHE A 6 34.46 15.71 -26.29
C PHE A 6 33.04 15.25 -26.69
N LEU A 7 32.89 13.97 -27.01
CA LEU A 7 31.58 13.35 -27.08
C LEU A 7 31.06 13.15 -25.65
N SER A 8 30.17 14.04 -25.19
CA SER A 8 29.38 13.84 -24.01
C SER A 8 28.36 12.75 -24.30
N SER A 9 28.60 11.54 -23.81
CA SER A 9 27.60 10.45 -23.81
C SER A 9 26.49 10.83 -22.86
N ILE A 10 25.39 11.30 -23.40
CA ILE A 10 24.15 11.47 -22.69
C ILE A 10 23.60 10.05 -22.45
N PHE A 11 23.87 9.48 -21.26
CA PHE A 11 23.14 8.30 -20.81
C PHE A 11 21.68 8.75 -20.59
N PRO A 12 20.69 8.10 -21.24
CA PRO A 12 19.30 8.37 -20.91
C PRO A 12 19.11 8.02 -19.44
N ALA A 13 18.67 8.99 -18.65
CA ALA A 13 18.22 8.73 -17.29
C ALA A 13 17.10 7.69 -17.40
N ARG A 14 17.36 6.47 -16.92
CA ARG A 14 16.34 5.43 -16.86
C ARG A 14 15.24 5.97 -15.97
N ALA A 15 14.05 6.17 -16.54
CA ALA A 15 12.88 6.51 -15.74
C ALA A 15 12.77 5.44 -14.64
N ALA A 16 12.60 5.86 -13.39
CA ALA A 16 12.39 4.92 -12.32
C ALA A 16 11.15 4.08 -12.67
N ASP A 17 11.29 2.76 -12.63
CA ASP A 17 10.18 1.86 -12.93
C ASP A 17 9.08 2.11 -11.88
N ASP A 18 7.84 2.21 -12.32
CA ASP A 18 6.66 2.36 -11.46
C ASP A 18 6.61 1.27 -10.38
N ILE A 19 6.07 1.60 -9.21
CA ILE A 19 5.81 0.62 -8.16
C ILE A 19 4.70 -0.32 -8.65
N PRO A 20 4.98 -1.63 -8.83
CA PRO A 20 3.94 -2.56 -9.29
C PRO A 20 2.92 -2.82 -8.18
N PRO A 21 1.66 -3.13 -8.51
CA PRO A 21 0.71 -3.63 -7.52
C PRO A 21 1.15 -4.97 -6.95
N PRO A 22 0.67 -5.35 -5.74
CA PRO A 22 1.04 -6.61 -5.10
C PRO A 22 0.46 -7.82 -5.82
N PHE A 23 0.91 -9.04 -5.45
CA PHE A 23 0.42 -10.33 -5.94
C PHE A 23 0.63 -10.60 -7.45
N GLY A 24 1.56 -9.89 -8.09
CA GLY A 24 1.85 -10.09 -9.51
C GLY A 24 0.82 -9.49 -10.47
N PHE A 25 -0.10 -8.67 -9.98
CA PHE A 25 -0.99 -7.87 -10.81
C PHE A 25 -0.24 -6.74 -11.53
N HIS A 26 -0.89 -6.16 -12.53
CA HIS A 26 -0.40 -4.98 -13.24
C HIS A 26 -1.42 -3.85 -13.15
N TRP A 27 -0.95 -2.63 -13.18
CA TRP A 27 -1.84 -1.48 -13.33
C TRP A 27 -2.64 -1.62 -14.62
N ASN A 28 -3.90 -1.23 -14.56
CA ASN A 28 -4.88 -1.40 -15.65
C ASN A 28 -5.27 -2.86 -15.98
N ASP A 29 -4.96 -3.83 -15.13
CA ASP A 29 -5.58 -5.14 -15.24
C ASP A 29 -7.11 -5.00 -15.12
N SER A 30 -7.86 -5.70 -15.98
CA SER A 30 -9.32 -5.65 -15.97
C SER A 30 -9.92 -6.37 -14.76
N MET A 31 -11.11 -5.96 -14.34
CA MET A 31 -11.87 -6.63 -13.28
C MET A 31 -11.98 -8.14 -13.52
N THR A 32 -12.28 -8.54 -14.77
CA THR A 32 -12.40 -9.96 -15.15
C THR A 32 -11.10 -10.73 -14.91
N LYS A 33 -9.94 -10.14 -15.29
CA LYS A 33 -8.64 -10.77 -15.06
C LYS A 33 -8.34 -10.91 -13.57
N ILE A 34 -8.59 -9.86 -12.78
CA ILE A 34 -8.43 -9.89 -11.33
C ILE A 34 -9.30 -10.99 -10.71
N GLU A 35 -10.57 -11.06 -11.08
CA GLU A 35 -11.49 -12.09 -10.58
C GLU A 35 -11.02 -13.51 -10.90
N GLN A 36 -10.55 -13.77 -12.11
CA GLN A 36 -10.01 -15.08 -12.50
C GLN A 36 -8.81 -15.48 -11.64
N VAL A 37 -7.88 -14.54 -11.37
CA VAL A 37 -6.72 -14.80 -10.51
C VAL A 37 -7.15 -15.08 -9.07
N LEU A 38 -8.10 -14.31 -8.53
CA LEU A 38 -8.63 -14.50 -7.17
C LEU A 38 -9.30 -15.86 -7.01
N VAL A 39 -10.09 -16.28 -7.99
CA VAL A 39 -10.70 -17.62 -7.99
C VAL A 39 -9.64 -18.71 -8.01
N GLY A 40 -8.61 -18.57 -8.85
CA GLY A 40 -7.48 -19.51 -8.91
C GLY A 40 -6.71 -19.60 -7.58
N ALA A 41 -6.58 -18.48 -6.87
CA ALA A 41 -5.96 -18.40 -5.54
C ALA A 41 -6.89 -18.86 -4.40
N LYS A 42 -8.13 -19.27 -4.69
CA LYS A 42 -9.18 -19.61 -3.71
C LYS A 42 -9.51 -18.44 -2.75
N ALA A 43 -9.25 -17.23 -3.15
CA ALA A 43 -9.64 -16.02 -2.43
C ALA A 43 -11.13 -15.72 -2.67
N LYS A 44 -11.76 -15.08 -1.69
CA LYS A 44 -13.18 -14.77 -1.72
C LYS A 44 -13.42 -13.27 -1.83
N ILE A 45 -14.15 -12.85 -2.86
CA ILE A 45 -14.70 -11.48 -2.92
C ILE A 45 -15.91 -11.44 -1.98
N VAL A 46 -15.80 -10.73 -0.84
CA VAL A 46 -16.85 -10.64 0.18
C VAL A 46 -17.84 -9.52 -0.07
N THR A 47 -17.36 -8.40 -0.63
CA THR A 47 -18.22 -7.29 -1.05
C THR A 47 -17.80 -6.73 -2.40
N ARG A 48 -18.78 -6.14 -3.09
CA ARG A 48 -18.58 -5.34 -4.30
C ARG A 48 -19.43 -4.09 -4.14
N GLU A 49 -18.77 -2.95 -4.03
CA GLU A 49 -19.41 -1.67 -3.75
C GLU A 49 -19.01 -0.66 -4.81
N LYS A 50 -19.83 0.36 -5.02
CA LYS A 50 -19.49 1.52 -5.84
C LYS A 50 -19.35 2.74 -4.92
N LYS A 51 -18.14 3.33 -4.88
CA LYS A 51 -17.83 4.49 -4.06
C LYS A 51 -17.05 5.51 -4.88
N ASP A 52 -17.52 6.77 -4.91
CA ASP A 52 -16.85 7.87 -5.58
C ASP A 52 -16.47 7.56 -7.05
N LYS A 53 -17.39 6.97 -7.80
CA LYS A 53 -17.21 6.53 -9.20
C LYS A 53 -16.16 5.44 -9.41
N ARG A 54 -15.78 4.73 -8.32
CA ARG A 54 -14.89 3.57 -8.37
C ARG A 54 -15.65 2.32 -7.94
N ASP A 55 -15.32 1.20 -8.55
CA ASP A 55 -15.74 -0.09 -8.05
C ASP A 55 -14.73 -0.55 -7.01
N VAL A 56 -15.19 -0.95 -5.81
CA VAL A 56 -14.38 -1.38 -4.70
C VAL A 56 -14.75 -2.81 -4.34
N TRP A 57 -13.80 -3.72 -4.43
CA TRP A 57 -13.96 -5.10 -4.01
C TRP A 57 -13.19 -5.37 -2.73
N THR A 58 -13.86 -5.89 -1.71
CA THR A 58 -13.21 -6.42 -0.52
C THR A 58 -12.98 -7.90 -0.69
N VAL A 59 -11.74 -8.33 -0.53
CA VAL A 59 -11.29 -9.71 -0.75
C VAL A 59 -10.67 -10.26 0.53
N GLU A 60 -11.03 -11.50 0.87
CA GLU A 60 -10.43 -12.28 1.96
C GLU A 60 -9.82 -13.57 1.42
N GLY A 61 -8.88 -14.16 2.16
CA GLY A 61 -8.27 -15.45 1.81
C GLY A 61 -7.01 -15.36 0.95
N LEU A 62 -6.52 -14.17 0.62
CA LEU A 62 -5.15 -14.02 0.12
C LEU A 62 -4.16 -14.29 1.26
N VAL A 63 -3.21 -15.20 1.02
CA VAL A 63 -2.37 -15.75 2.09
C VAL A 63 -1.12 -14.91 2.30
N GLN A 64 -1.15 -14.06 3.34
CA GLN A 64 0.02 -13.41 3.93
C GLN A 64 -0.16 -13.33 5.45
N PRO A 65 0.90 -13.48 6.26
CA PRO A 65 0.78 -13.39 7.71
C PRO A 65 0.18 -12.06 8.17
N GLY A 66 -0.93 -12.12 8.91
CA GLY A 66 -1.64 -10.95 9.41
C GLY A 66 -2.55 -10.23 8.42
N LEU A 67 -2.53 -10.60 7.14
CA LEU A 67 -3.42 -9.99 6.15
C LEU A 67 -4.86 -10.43 6.42
N ARG A 68 -5.71 -9.47 6.79
CA ARG A 68 -7.14 -9.69 7.09
C ARG A 68 -7.98 -9.57 5.85
N ARG A 69 -7.73 -8.51 5.08
CA ARG A 69 -8.45 -8.25 3.84
C ARG A 69 -7.63 -7.42 2.88
N THR A 70 -7.99 -7.50 1.62
CA THR A 70 -7.42 -6.69 0.53
C THR A 70 -8.56 -5.97 -0.17
N LEU A 71 -8.42 -4.67 -0.40
CA LEU A 71 -9.34 -3.91 -1.21
C LEU A 71 -8.72 -3.69 -2.58
N PHE A 72 -9.47 -4.06 -3.63
CA PHE A 72 -9.13 -3.74 -5.00
C PHE A 72 -10.06 -2.62 -5.48
N MET A 73 -9.48 -1.54 -5.98
CA MET A 73 -10.23 -0.38 -6.46
C MET A 73 -10.02 -0.21 -7.96
N PHE A 74 -11.13 -0.08 -8.67
CA PHE A 74 -11.15 0.00 -10.12
C PHE A 74 -11.76 1.34 -10.55
N ARG A 75 -11.19 1.92 -11.60
CA ARG A 75 -11.76 3.06 -12.31
C ARG A 75 -12.03 2.61 -13.75
N ASP A 76 -13.27 2.81 -14.20
CA ASP A 76 -13.72 2.40 -15.54
C ASP A 76 -13.42 0.92 -15.86
N GLY A 77 -13.46 0.05 -14.83
CA GLY A 77 -13.23 -1.39 -14.96
C GLY A 77 -11.76 -1.83 -14.92
N PHE A 78 -10.83 -0.92 -14.64
CA PHE A 78 -9.40 -1.19 -14.60
C PHE A 78 -8.80 -0.91 -13.23
N LEU A 79 -7.84 -1.77 -12.81
CA LEU A 79 -7.17 -1.68 -11.51
C LEU A 79 -6.36 -0.39 -11.38
N VAL A 80 -6.66 0.41 -10.36
CA VAL A 80 -5.96 1.67 -10.06
C VAL A 80 -5.41 1.74 -8.64
N GLU A 81 -5.91 0.90 -7.71
CA GLU A 81 -5.46 0.94 -6.33
C GLU A 81 -5.65 -0.42 -5.66
N VAL A 82 -4.70 -0.82 -4.81
CA VAL A 82 -4.78 -2.02 -3.97
C VAL A 82 -4.38 -1.64 -2.55
N GLU A 83 -5.26 -1.91 -1.59
CA GLU A 83 -5.00 -1.69 -0.17
C GLU A 83 -4.94 -3.01 0.58
N LEU A 84 -3.87 -3.23 1.33
CA LEU A 84 -3.64 -4.40 2.18
C LEU A 84 -3.85 -4.00 3.64
N GLN A 85 -4.78 -4.66 4.33
CA GLN A 85 -5.10 -4.40 5.73
C GLN A 85 -4.60 -5.55 6.61
N TYR A 86 -3.64 -5.25 7.50
CA TYR A 86 -3.03 -6.21 8.41
C TYR A 86 -3.49 -5.95 9.84
N GLU A 87 -3.86 -7.00 10.53
CA GLU A 87 -4.23 -6.99 11.95
C GLU A 87 -3.55 -8.19 12.65
N TYR A 88 -3.03 -7.91 13.83
CA TYR A 88 -2.40 -8.90 14.71
C TYR A 88 -2.99 -8.71 16.12
N PRO A 89 -4.18 -9.30 16.42
CA PRO A 89 -4.94 -9.01 17.64
C PRO A 89 -4.15 -9.21 18.95
N ASP A 90 -3.24 -10.20 18.96
CA ASP A 90 -2.46 -10.57 20.15
C ASP A 90 -1.13 -9.83 20.27
N TRP A 91 -0.87 -8.88 19.37
CA TRP A 91 0.40 -8.15 19.40
C TRP A 91 0.35 -6.92 20.30
N THR A 92 1.47 -6.71 20.99
CA THR A 92 1.70 -5.47 21.74
C THR A 92 1.98 -4.29 20.79
N ILE A 93 1.95 -3.07 21.30
CA ILE A 93 2.29 -1.87 20.52
C ILE A 93 3.74 -1.91 20.02
N GLU A 94 4.67 -2.45 20.82
CA GLU A 94 6.07 -2.59 20.47
C GLU A 94 6.24 -3.48 19.23
N ARG A 95 5.54 -4.63 19.18
CA ARG A 95 5.57 -5.53 18.02
C ARG A 95 4.99 -4.88 16.76
N TYR A 96 3.94 -4.06 16.89
CA TYR A 96 3.43 -3.28 15.75
C TYR A 96 4.45 -2.24 15.28
N ASN A 97 5.12 -1.54 16.21
CA ASN A 97 6.17 -0.57 15.88
C ASN A 97 7.36 -1.22 15.18
N ASP A 98 7.79 -2.39 15.66
CA ASP A 98 8.87 -3.16 15.03
C ASP A 98 8.48 -3.56 13.60
N ARG A 99 7.27 -4.10 13.42
CA ARG A 99 6.77 -4.49 12.11
C ARG A 99 6.64 -3.31 11.15
N MET A 100 6.14 -2.20 11.64
CA MET A 100 6.07 -0.94 10.88
C MET A 100 7.46 -0.50 10.42
N GLY A 101 8.45 -0.57 11.32
CA GLY A 101 9.85 -0.28 11.01
C GLY A 101 10.47 -1.23 9.99
N GLU A 102 10.15 -2.53 10.04
CA GLU A 102 10.61 -3.53 9.07
C GLU A 102 10.05 -3.24 7.67
N ILE A 103 8.74 -3.02 7.56
CA ILE A 103 8.08 -2.72 6.29
C ILE A 103 8.64 -1.43 5.70
N ARG A 104 8.81 -0.38 6.53
CA ARG A 104 9.39 0.88 6.10
C ARG A 104 10.79 0.70 5.55
N ARG A 105 11.69 0.00 6.28
CA ARG A 105 13.07 -0.26 5.81
C ARG A 105 13.09 -1.01 4.47
N TYR A 106 12.21 -1.98 4.31
CA TYR A 106 12.08 -2.73 3.07
C TYR A 106 11.71 -1.81 1.89
N PHE A 107 10.75 -0.90 2.08
CA PHE A 107 10.37 0.05 1.04
C PHE A 107 11.42 1.14 0.82
N ASP A 108 12.07 1.62 1.88
CA ASP A 108 13.19 2.58 1.77
C ASP A 108 14.34 2.01 0.92
N GLN A 109 14.66 0.73 1.07
CA GLN A 109 15.68 0.06 0.27
C GLN A 109 15.30 -0.07 -1.21
N LYS A 110 14.01 -0.28 -1.49
CA LYS A 110 13.53 -0.47 -2.85
C LYS A 110 13.24 0.83 -3.60
N PHE A 111 12.67 1.80 -2.92
CA PHE A 111 12.06 2.97 -3.53
C PHE A 111 12.69 4.30 -3.07
N GLY A 112 13.74 4.23 -2.26
CA GLY A 112 14.33 5.42 -1.63
C GLY A 112 13.61 5.80 -0.34
N THR A 113 14.09 6.84 0.34
CA THR A 113 13.58 7.26 1.64
C THR A 113 12.12 7.74 1.56
N GLY A 114 11.24 7.07 2.28
CA GLY A 114 9.84 7.44 2.39
C GLY A 114 9.64 8.75 3.15
N LYS A 115 8.72 9.58 2.65
CA LYS A 115 8.32 10.83 3.29
C LYS A 115 7.34 10.55 4.43
N LEU A 116 7.58 11.09 5.62
CA LEU A 116 6.59 11.12 6.69
C LEU A 116 5.44 12.05 6.29
N VAL A 117 4.23 11.53 6.15
CA VAL A 117 3.04 12.29 5.73
C VAL A 117 2.02 12.47 6.84
N SER A 118 2.09 11.65 7.88
CA SER A 118 1.23 11.79 9.07
C SER A 118 1.95 11.34 10.33
N ARG A 119 1.80 12.12 11.39
CA ARG A 119 2.13 11.73 12.77
C ARG A 119 1.22 12.52 13.69
N SER A 120 0.15 11.90 14.14
CA SER A 120 -0.79 12.51 15.09
C SER A 120 -1.12 11.55 16.21
N ARG A 121 -1.45 12.14 17.37
CA ARG A 121 -2.06 11.45 18.50
C ARG A 121 -3.12 12.40 19.08
N ASP A 122 -4.36 12.02 18.87
CA ASP A 122 -5.52 12.83 19.23
C ASP A 122 -6.38 12.08 20.25
N THR A 123 -7.09 12.84 21.08
CA THR A 123 -8.07 12.28 22.02
C THR A 123 -9.43 12.91 21.71
N ASP A 124 -10.38 12.08 21.36
CA ASP A 124 -11.77 12.47 21.14
C ASP A 124 -12.69 11.55 21.93
N SER A 125 -13.55 12.15 22.77
CA SER A 125 -14.57 11.42 23.55
C SER A 125 -14.04 10.16 24.25
N ASP A 126 -12.93 10.26 24.97
CA ASP A 126 -12.23 9.18 25.68
C ASP A 126 -11.54 8.14 24.77
N VAL A 127 -11.53 8.35 23.46
CA VAL A 127 -10.77 7.50 22.51
C VAL A 127 -9.44 8.17 22.18
N ILE A 128 -8.33 7.47 22.47
CA ILE A 128 -7.01 7.89 22.06
C ILE A 128 -6.74 7.29 20.68
N GLN A 129 -6.52 8.14 19.68
CA GLN A 129 -6.19 7.73 18.32
C GLN A 129 -4.75 8.09 18.00
N THR A 130 -4.03 7.17 17.35
CA THR A 130 -2.67 7.40 16.86
C THR A 130 -2.63 7.04 15.38
N LEU A 131 -2.06 7.93 14.58
CA LEU A 131 -1.84 7.72 13.15
C LEU A 131 -0.39 8.07 12.80
N VAL A 132 0.32 7.13 12.15
CA VAL A 132 1.66 7.36 11.60
C VAL A 132 1.67 6.87 10.15
N GLY A 133 2.11 7.71 9.23
CA GLY A 133 2.09 7.38 7.81
C GLY A 133 3.34 7.82 7.06
N TYR A 134 3.77 6.98 6.12
CA TYR A 134 4.87 7.22 5.20
C TYR A 134 4.40 7.03 3.76
N GLN A 135 5.01 7.76 2.84
CA GLN A 135 4.66 7.75 1.43
C GLN A 135 5.91 7.71 0.56
N TRP A 136 5.85 6.92 -0.52
CA TRP A 136 6.83 6.86 -1.61
C TRP A 136 6.11 7.17 -2.92
N ILE A 137 6.70 8.02 -3.75
CA ILE A 137 6.19 8.34 -5.08
C ILE A 137 7.31 8.00 -6.07
N VAL A 138 7.03 7.10 -7.01
CA VAL A 138 7.97 6.65 -8.03
C VAL A 138 7.24 6.58 -9.36
N GLY A 139 7.70 7.35 -10.35
CA GLY A 139 7.03 7.43 -11.64
C GLY A 139 5.58 7.90 -11.51
N GLY A 140 4.67 7.17 -12.14
CA GLY A 140 3.22 7.39 -12.06
C GLY A 140 2.53 6.62 -10.94
N THR A 141 3.26 6.25 -9.87
CA THR A 141 2.72 5.41 -8.80
C THR A 141 3.06 5.94 -7.42
N MET A 142 2.23 5.59 -6.45
CA MET A 142 2.36 5.93 -5.04
C MET A 142 2.19 4.71 -4.17
N LEU A 143 3.00 4.61 -3.13
CA LEU A 143 2.91 3.62 -2.06
C LEU A 143 2.75 4.34 -0.73
N GLU A 144 1.82 3.90 0.08
CA GLU A 144 1.58 4.44 1.42
C GLU A 144 1.62 3.33 2.46
N LEU A 145 2.19 3.62 3.60
CA LEU A 145 2.28 2.74 4.76
C LEU A 145 1.75 3.48 5.97
N PHE A 146 0.64 3.02 6.54
CA PHE A 146 0.03 3.62 7.72
C PHE A 146 -0.06 2.63 8.88
N TYR A 147 0.23 3.12 10.08
CA TYR A 147 -0.16 2.51 11.34
C TYR A 147 -1.28 3.33 11.94
N PHE A 148 -2.35 2.65 12.32
CA PHE A 148 -3.46 3.24 13.07
C PHE A 148 -3.70 2.46 14.36
N SER A 149 -3.98 3.18 15.45
CA SER A 149 -4.54 2.59 16.67
C SER A 149 -5.63 3.47 17.23
N ALA A 150 -6.65 2.83 17.80
CA ALA A 150 -7.68 3.47 18.61
C ALA A 150 -7.79 2.71 19.94
N GLN A 151 -7.74 3.44 21.04
CA GLN A 151 -7.83 2.89 22.39
C GLN A 151 -8.88 3.62 23.19
N ARG A 152 -9.79 2.86 23.79
CA ARG A 152 -10.75 3.31 24.78
C ARG A 152 -10.78 2.33 25.93
N ASP A 153 -10.38 2.75 27.11
CA ASP A 153 -10.21 1.89 28.29
C ASP A 153 -9.30 0.68 27.98
N GLN A 154 -9.85 -0.54 28.11
CA GLN A 154 -9.16 -1.80 27.78
C GLN A 154 -9.37 -2.25 26.32
N LEU A 155 -10.24 -1.57 25.58
CA LEU A 155 -10.50 -1.90 24.17
C LEU A 155 -9.44 -1.23 23.31
N VAL A 156 -8.70 -2.04 22.57
CA VAL A 156 -7.65 -1.55 21.69
C VAL A 156 -7.81 -2.16 20.31
N PHE A 157 -7.87 -1.29 19.30
CA PHE A 157 -7.78 -1.65 17.89
C PHE A 157 -6.45 -1.16 17.32
N ARG A 158 -5.75 -1.99 16.57
CA ARG A 158 -4.52 -1.62 15.84
C ARG A 158 -4.52 -2.24 14.46
N SER A 159 -4.02 -1.51 13.49
CA SER A 159 -3.84 -2.00 12.11
C SER A 159 -2.62 -1.39 11.44
N ILE A 160 -2.08 -2.14 10.48
CA ILE A 160 -1.13 -1.62 9.49
C ILE A 160 -1.80 -1.72 8.13
N THR A 161 -1.74 -0.63 7.37
CA THR A 161 -2.30 -0.58 6.03
C THR A 161 -1.19 -0.23 5.04
N VAL A 162 -1.13 -0.97 3.94
CA VAL A 162 -0.23 -0.70 2.81
C VAL A 162 -1.08 -0.46 1.57
N THR A 163 -1.00 0.73 1.01
CA THR A 163 -1.78 1.12 -0.18
C THR A 163 -0.87 1.36 -1.36
N TYR A 164 -1.12 0.66 -2.45
CA TYR A 164 -0.48 0.82 -3.76
C TYR A 164 -1.45 1.54 -4.68
N LYS A 165 -0.99 2.54 -5.43
CA LYS A 165 -1.87 3.38 -6.24
C LYS A 165 -1.19 3.88 -7.51
N ALA A 166 -1.89 3.77 -8.65
CA ALA A 166 -1.58 4.51 -9.87
C ALA A 166 -2.12 5.94 -9.76
N ILE A 167 -1.29 6.96 -10.03
CA ILE A 167 -1.61 8.40 -9.90
C ILE A 167 -1.47 9.12 -11.24
#